data_16a717cd230afd8a0850078781b154cf
#
_entry.id   16a717cd230afd8a0850078781b154cf
#
_cell.length_a   1.000
_cell.length_b   1.000
_cell.length_c   1.000
_cell.angle_alpha   90.00
_cell.angle_beta   90.00
_cell.angle_gamma   90.00
#
_symmetry.space_group_name_H-M   'P 1'
#
loop_
_entity.id
_entity.type
_entity.pdbx_description
1 polymer ?
#
loop_
_entity_poly.entity_id
_entity_poly.type
_entity_poly.pdbx_seq_one_letter_code
_entity_poly.pdbx_strand_id
1 'polypeptide(L)'
;PEQIGIAGGEDTAELCRLIDRLSARLGPRRIRRLVAQDSHIPELAETALPAQAVNGDTGWSTFRRYRNEVDLPPRPLRLLARPEPIEAVAEVPDGPPLRFRWRRALHEVVAAEGPERIEGVWWSEHGGPARDYFHVEDKSGLRFWLFRAGLYRDLAHGAGTPAWFLHGTFA
;
A
#
# COMPACT_ATOMS: atom_id res chain seq x y z
N PRO A 1 14.15 37.49 -8.95
CA PRO A 1 14.51 37.10 -7.60
C PRO A 1 13.23 36.65 -6.91
N GLU A 2 13.07 35.34 -6.86
CA GLU A 2 11.91 34.67 -6.26
C GLU A 2 12.04 34.67 -4.76
N GLN A 3 11.12 35.34 -4.09
CA GLN A 3 10.88 35.23 -2.66
C GLN A 3 10.10 33.89 -2.41
N ILE A 4 10.83 32.78 -2.38
CA ILE A 4 10.30 31.46 -1.98
C ILE A 4 10.90 31.13 -0.59
N GLY A 5 10.45 31.79 0.46
CA GLY A 5 11.05 31.51 1.77
C GLY A 5 10.21 31.80 3.00
N ILE A 6 9.13 32.55 2.87
CA ILE A 6 8.38 33.04 4.04
C ILE A 6 7.03 32.31 4.24
N ALA A 7 6.38 31.84 3.18
CA ALA A 7 5.08 31.16 3.27
C ALA A 7 5.13 29.83 4.03
N GLY A 8 6.20 29.06 3.89
CA GLY A 8 6.30 27.73 4.54
C GLY A 8 6.40 27.75 6.08
N GLY A 9 6.82 28.86 6.66
CA GLY A 9 6.96 28.98 8.12
C GLY A 9 5.65 29.33 8.82
N GLU A 10 4.82 30.17 8.22
CA GLU A 10 3.50 30.52 8.75
C GLU A 10 2.53 29.36 8.67
N ASP A 11 2.49 28.66 7.54
CA ASP A 11 1.67 27.45 7.36
C ASP A 11 2.00 26.35 8.38
N THR A 12 3.29 26.21 8.71
CA THR A 12 3.73 25.23 9.71
C THR A 12 3.27 25.61 11.12
N ALA A 13 3.34 26.90 11.47
CA ALA A 13 2.89 27.38 12.77
C ALA A 13 1.37 27.26 12.93
N GLU A 14 0.62 27.54 11.88
CA GLU A 14 -0.84 27.35 11.87
C GLU A 14 -1.24 25.87 12.00
N LEU A 15 -0.54 24.99 11.29
CA LEU A 15 -0.74 23.55 11.42
C LEU A 15 -0.48 23.07 12.84
N CYS A 16 0.61 23.52 13.49
CA CYS A 16 0.90 23.17 14.89
C CYS A 16 -0.22 23.65 15.83
N ARG A 17 -0.69 24.90 15.69
CA ARG A 17 -1.81 25.40 16.49
C ARG A 17 -3.09 24.61 16.29
N LEU A 18 -3.37 24.19 15.05
CA LEU A 18 -4.52 23.35 14.74
C LEU A 18 -4.42 21.98 15.42
N ILE A 19 -3.24 21.35 15.31
CA ILE A 19 -2.96 20.05 15.97
C ILE A 19 -3.15 20.17 17.49
N ASP A 20 -2.65 21.22 18.11
CA ASP A 20 -2.78 21.43 19.55
C ASP A 20 -4.24 21.63 19.98
N ARG A 21 -5.00 22.44 19.24
CA ARG A 21 -6.43 22.65 19.49
C ARG A 21 -7.24 21.35 19.33
N LEU A 22 -6.98 20.60 18.28
CA LEU A 22 -7.65 19.32 18.04
C LEU A 22 -7.26 18.27 19.08
N SER A 23 -5.98 18.23 19.47
CA SER A 23 -5.48 17.31 20.48
C SER A 23 -6.05 17.59 21.85
N ALA A 24 -6.19 18.89 22.22
CA ALA A 24 -6.84 19.29 23.47
C ALA A 24 -8.32 18.91 23.52
N ARG A 25 -9.02 18.96 22.40
CA ARG A 25 -10.46 18.64 22.32
C ARG A 25 -10.77 17.17 22.18
N LEU A 26 -10.00 16.44 21.38
CA LEU A 26 -10.27 15.05 20.97
C LEU A 26 -9.37 14.02 21.65
N GLY A 27 -8.31 14.50 22.27
CA GLY A 27 -7.25 13.68 22.84
C GLY A 27 -6.08 13.47 21.88
N PRO A 28 -4.83 13.50 22.38
CA PRO A 28 -3.62 13.48 21.54
C PRO A 28 -3.45 12.19 20.74
N ARG A 29 -3.99 11.06 21.20
CA ARG A 29 -3.91 9.78 20.51
C ARG A 29 -4.82 9.69 19.28
N ARG A 30 -5.83 10.55 19.17
CA ARG A 30 -6.77 10.55 18.03
C ARG A 30 -6.30 11.40 16.86
N ILE A 31 -5.43 12.36 17.13
CA ILE A 31 -4.84 13.21 16.09
C ILE A 31 -3.51 12.60 15.70
N ARG A 32 -3.43 12.07 14.50
CA ARG A 32 -2.25 11.33 14.01
C ARG A 32 -1.71 11.95 12.74
N ARG A 33 -0.40 11.84 12.54
CA ARG A 33 0.28 12.15 11.28
C ARG A 33 0.87 10.87 10.71
N LEU A 34 0.76 10.73 9.40
CA LEU A 34 1.42 9.65 8.67
C LEU A 34 2.88 10.05 8.42
N VAL A 35 3.78 9.15 8.73
CA VAL A 35 5.21 9.30 8.52
C VAL A 35 5.65 8.19 7.57
N ALA A 36 6.30 8.58 6.47
CA ALA A 36 6.85 7.62 5.51
C ALA A 36 7.95 6.79 6.17
N GLN A 37 7.98 5.52 5.84
CA GLN A 37 9.00 4.57 6.29
C GLN A 37 9.80 4.10 5.09
N ASP A 38 11.08 3.84 5.29
CA ASP A 38 11.96 3.24 4.28
C ASP A 38 11.67 1.73 4.17
N SER A 39 10.55 1.41 3.54
CA SER A 39 10.13 0.03 3.31
C SER A 39 9.45 -0.12 1.96
N HIS A 40 9.86 -1.14 1.22
CA HIS A 40 9.22 -1.53 -0.04
C HIS A 40 7.95 -2.38 0.19
N ILE A 41 7.72 -2.84 1.42
CA ILE A 41 6.51 -3.60 1.78
C ILE A 41 5.36 -2.61 2.01
N PRO A 42 4.25 -2.72 1.26
CA PRO A 42 3.19 -1.71 1.26
C PRO A 42 2.62 -1.38 2.64
N GLU A 43 2.35 -2.38 3.46
CA GLU A 43 1.80 -2.20 4.80
C GLU A 43 2.80 -1.64 5.83
N LEU A 44 4.10 -1.61 5.48
CA LEU A 44 5.18 -1.07 6.31
C LEU A 44 5.75 0.24 5.77
N ALA A 45 5.23 0.73 4.63
CA ALA A 45 5.73 1.95 3.98
C ALA A 45 5.32 3.23 4.72
N GLU A 46 4.40 3.14 5.67
CA GLU A 46 3.99 4.28 6.50
C GLU A 46 3.67 3.85 7.93
N THR A 47 3.83 4.77 8.85
CA THR A 47 3.36 4.62 10.23
C THR A 47 2.57 5.84 10.67
N ALA A 48 1.53 5.62 11.46
CA ALA A 48 0.72 6.70 12.02
C ALA A 48 1.16 6.98 13.46
N LEU A 49 1.74 8.15 13.71
CA LEU A 49 2.18 8.60 15.03
C LEU A 49 1.25 9.68 15.60
N PRO A 50 1.17 9.88 16.93
CA PRO A 50 0.49 11.04 17.51
C PRO A 50 1.07 12.33 16.89
N ALA A 51 0.19 13.21 16.42
CA ALA A 51 0.62 14.37 15.62
C ALA A 51 1.57 15.30 16.38
N GLN A 52 1.42 15.42 17.69
CA GLN A 52 2.29 16.21 18.56
C GLN A 52 3.68 15.58 18.77
N ALA A 53 3.84 14.28 18.51
CA ALA A 53 5.13 13.60 18.64
C ALA A 53 5.97 13.69 17.35
N VAL A 54 5.41 14.22 16.26
CA VAL A 54 6.08 14.31 14.96
C VAL A 54 6.57 15.73 14.74
N ASN A 55 7.87 15.95 14.93
CA ASN A 55 8.54 17.21 14.66
C ASN A 55 9.28 17.13 13.32
N GLY A 56 9.07 18.13 12.46
CA GLY A 56 9.80 18.26 11.20
C GLY A 56 9.21 17.45 10.03
N ASP A 57 10.09 17.02 9.12
CA ASP A 57 9.71 16.30 7.91
C ASP A 57 9.18 14.91 8.23
N THR A 58 8.12 14.55 7.55
CA THR A 58 7.47 13.23 7.64
C THR A 58 7.99 12.23 6.60
N GLY A 59 9.03 12.61 5.84
CA GLY A 59 9.63 11.80 4.77
C GLY A 59 8.86 11.84 3.44
N TRP A 60 7.64 12.41 3.40
CA TRP A 60 6.82 12.46 2.19
C TRP A 60 7.39 13.35 1.09
N SER A 61 8.17 14.37 1.43
CA SER A 61 8.87 15.22 0.46
C SER A 61 9.91 14.42 -0.34
N THR A 62 10.68 13.58 0.34
CA THR A 62 11.67 12.68 -0.26
C THR A 62 10.99 11.61 -1.10
N PHE A 63 9.94 10.98 -0.58
CA PHE A 63 9.15 9.98 -1.30
C PHE A 63 8.53 10.56 -2.59
N ARG A 64 7.96 11.76 -2.52
CA ARG A 64 7.35 12.44 -3.67
C ARG A 64 8.40 12.72 -4.76
N ARG A 65 9.61 13.17 -4.38
CA ARG A 65 10.70 13.39 -5.32
C ARG A 65 11.08 12.09 -6.01
N TYR A 66 11.33 11.04 -5.25
CA TYR A 66 11.66 9.71 -5.77
C TYR A 66 10.59 9.20 -6.73
N ARG A 67 9.31 9.30 -6.37
CA ARG A 67 8.19 8.88 -7.22
C ARG A 67 8.11 9.64 -8.54
N ASN A 68 8.48 10.91 -8.56
CA ASN A 68 8.51 11.72 -9.78
C ASN A 68 9.70 11.36 -10.71
N GLU A 69 10.76 10.82 -10.14
CA GLU A 69 11.96 10.39 -10.88
C GLU A 69 11.84 8.96 -11.42
N VAL A 70 11.02 8.14 -10.78
CA VAL A 70 10.81 6.72 -11.11
C VAL A 70 9.35 6.49 -11.43
N ASP A 71 9.08 5.90 -12.58
CA ASP A 71 7.72 5.51 -13.00
C ASP A 71 7.26 4.28 -12.18
N LEU A 72 6.74 4.55 -11.00
CA LEU A 72 6.24 3.51 -10.11
C LEU A 72 4.77 3.20 -10.43
N PRO A 73 4.39 1.91 -10.41
CA PRO A 73 3.00 1.51 -10.56
C PRO A 73 2.09 2.25 -9.55
N PRO A 74 0.86 2.61 -9.95
CA PRO A 74 -0.08 3.27 -9.05
C PRO A 74 -0.39 2.36 -7.85
N ARG A 75 -0.54 2.97 -6.68
CA ARG A 75 -0.95 2.27 -5.46
C ARG A 75 -2.45 2.51 -5.21
N PRO A 76 -3.16 1.56 -4.59
CA PRO A 76 -4.56 1.72 -4.28
C PRO A 76 -4.79 2.88 -3.31
N LEU A 77 -5.90 3.60 -3.47
CA LEU A 77 -6.30 4.65 -2.54
C LEU A 77 -6.67 4.08 -1.17
N ARG A 78 -7.16 2.85 -1.14
CA ARG A 78 -7.50 2.15 0.09
C ARG A 78 -6.71 0.86 0.18
N LEU A 79 -5.70 0.86 1.04
CA LEU A 79 -4.99 -0.35 1.42
C LEU A 79 -5.69 -1.00 2.62
N LEU A 80 -5.87 -2.31 2.57
CA LEU A 80 -6.38 -3.06 3.72
C LEU A 80 -5.26 -3.22 4.74
N ALA A 81 -5.57 -2.98 6.02
CA ALA A 81 -4.59 -3.13 7.11
C ALA A 81 -4.04 -4.56 7.22
N ARG A 82 -4.83 -5.53 6.75
CA ARG A 82 -4.43 -6.92 6.54
C ARG A 82 -5.00 -7.39 5.22
N PRO A 83 -4.19 -8.01 4.34
CA PRO A 83 -4.71 -8.61 3.13
C PRO A 83 -5.78 -9.64 3.43
N GLU A 84 -6.87 -9.63 2.69
CA GLU A 84 -7.96 -10.59 2.83
C GLU A 84 -7.75 -11.77 1.84
N PRO A 85 -7.82 -13.02 2.30
CA PRO A 85 -7.71 -14.16 1.41
C PRO A 85 -8.89 -14.21 0.43
N ILE A 86 -8.62 -14.61 -0.80
CA ILE A 86 -9.60 -14.76 -1.88
C ILE A 86 -9.46 -16.10 -2.57
N GLU A 87 -10.56 -16.58 -3.13
CA GLU A 87 -10.54 -17.70 -4.06
C GLU A 87 -10.36 -17.15 -5.47
N ALA A 88 -9.28 -17.51 -6.15
CA ALA A 88 -8.99 -17.04 -7.50
C ALA A 88 -8.78 -18.20 -8.47
N VAL A 89 -9.23 -18.01 -9.69
CA VAL A 89 -8.89 -18.85 -10.85
C VAL A 89 -7.98 -18.03 -11.73
N ALA A 90 -6.74 -18.46 -11.86
CA ALA A 90 -5.70 -17.75 -12.60
C ALA A 90 -5.03 -18.66 -13.63
N GLU A 91 -4.39 -18.05 -14.60
CA GLU A 91 -3.55 -18.76 -15.56
C GLU A 91 -2.23 -19.20 -14.89
N VAL A 92 -1.91 -20.46 -15.05
CA VAL A 92 -0.69 -21.08 -14.49
C VAL A 92 0.43 -21.02 -15.53
N PRO A 93 1.69 -20.74 -15.16
CA PRO A 93 2.19 -20.58 -13.79
C PRO A 93 2.13 -19.15 -13.24
N ASP A 94 2.12 -18.13 -14.06
CA ASP A 94 2.40 -16.76 -13.61
C ASP A 94 1.37 -15.73 -14.09
N GLY A 95 0.25 -16.20 -14.66
CA GLY A 95 -0.79 -15.31 -15.19
C GLY A 95 -1.63 -14.61 -14.12
N PRO A 96 -2.32 -13.54 -14.50
CA PRO A 96 -3.27 -12.84 -13.66
C PRO A 96 -4.53 -13.70 -13.39
N PRO A 97 -5.31 -13.36 -12.37
CA PRO A 97 -6.58 -14.02 -12.14
C PRO A 97 -7.59 -13.67 -13.24
N LEU A 98 -8.31 -14.67 -13.76
CA LEU A 98 -9.42 -14.50 -14.70
C LEU A 98 -10.71 -14.14 -13.96
N ARG A 99 -10.86 -14.64 -12.75
CA ARG A 99 -11.96 -14.35 -11.83
C ARG A 99 -11.54 -14.65 -10.41
N PHE A 100 -12.17 -13.93 -9.45
CA PHE A 100 -11.96 -14.18 -8.04
C PHE A 100 -13.23 -13.95 -7.23
N ARG A 101 -13.29 -14.57 -6.06
CA ARG A 101 -14.39 -14.38 -5.10
C ARG A 101 -13.88 -13.63 -3.89
N TRP A 102 -14.51 -12.49 -3.60
CA TRP A 102 -14.23 -11.69 -2.43
C TRP A 102 -15.54 -11.33 -1.72
N ARG A 103 -15.60 -11.52 -0.41
CA ARG A 103 -16.79 -11.20 0.42
C ARG A 103 -18.11 -11.71 -0.20
N ARG A 104 -18.12 -12.95 -0.70
CA ARG A 104 -19.24 -13.63 -1.38
C ARG A 104 -19.58 -13.11 -2.77
N ALA A 105 -18.99 -12.01 -3.22
CA ALA A 105 -19.17 -11.53 -4.59
C ALA A 105 -18.16 -12.20 -5.53
N LEU A 106 -18.62 -12.59 -6.72
CA LEU A 106 -17.78 -13.07 -7.81
C LEU A 106 -17.42 -11.88 -8.70
N HIS A 107 -16.14 -11.69 -8.95
CA HIS A 107 -15.60 -10.67 -9.82
C HIS A 107 -14.97 -11.35 -11.03
N GLU A 108 -15.43 -11.00 -12.24
CA GLU A 108 -14.83 -11.46 -13.50
C GLU A 108 -13.89 -10.37 -14.00
N VAL A 109 -12.63 -10.72 -14.19
CA VAL A 109 -11.57 -9.80 -14.58
C VAL A 109 -11.63 -9.54 -16.07
N VAL A 110 -11.63 -8.27 -16.48
CA VAL A 110 -11.63 -7.84 -17.89
C VAL A 110 -10.30 -7.19 -18.30
N ALA A 111 -9.56 -6.66 -17.32
CA ALA A 111 -8.22 -6.12 -17.55
C ALA A 111 -7.32 -6.44 -16.36
N ALA A 112 -6.06 -6.71 -16.63
CA ALA A 112 -5.06 -6.98 -15.60
C ALA A 112 -3.69 -6.46 -16.06
N GLU A 113 -2.96 -5.85 -15.13
CA GLU A 113 -1.58 -5.39 -15.31
C GLU A 113 -0.71 -6.03 -14.22
N GLY A 114 0.52 -6.36 -14.55
CA GLY A 114 1.48 -6.99 -13.63
C GLY A 114 2.14 -8.23 -14.24
N PRO A 115 2.84 -9.05 -13.44
CA PRO A 115 3.01 -8.90 -12.00
C PRO A 115 4.07 -7.88 -11.60
N GLU A 116 3.80 -7.12 -10.54
CA GLU A 116 4.83 -6.43 -9.79
C GLU A 116 5.29 -7.32 -8.65
N ARG A 117 6.55 -7.75 -8.68
CA ARG A 117 7.09 -8.63 -7.63
C ARG A 117 7.65 -7.82 -6.48
N ILE A 118 7.11 -8.09 -5.28
CA ILE A 118 7.61 -7.56 -4.02
C ILE A 118 8.13 -8.73 -3.19
N GLU A 119 9.44 -8.77 -2.98
CA GLU A 119 10.07 -9.81 -2.18
C GLU A 119 9.90 -9.50 -0.68
N GLY A 120 9.71 -10.55 0.11
CA GLY A 120 9.68 -10.41 1.56
C GLY A 120 11.05 -10.03 2.13
N VAL A 121 11.06 -9.43 3.31
CA VAL A 121 12.29 -9.08 4.04
C VAL A 121 12.80 -10.34 4.73
N TRP A 122 13.66 -11.10 4.06
CA TRP A 122 14.13 -12.42 4.51
C TRP A 122 14.85 -12.40 5.87
N TRP A 123 15.33 -11.23 6.31
CA TRP A 123 16.02 -11.05 7.61
C TRP A 123 15.11 -10.58 8.74
N SER A 124 13.82 -10.39 8.50
CA SER A 124 12.86 -9.93 9.51
C SER A 124 11.84 -11.02 9.84
N GLU A 125 11.31 -10.96 11.06
CA GLU A 125 10.20 -11.83 11.50
C GLU A 125 8.92 -11.61 10.64
N HIS A 126 8.85 -10.51 9.90
CA HIS A 126 7.77 -10.18 8.96
C HIS A 126 8.07 -10.62 7.53
N GLY A 127 9.21 -11.32 7.32
CA GLY A 127 9.61 -11.87 6.02
C GLY A 127 8.66 -12.99 5.60
N GLY A 128 7.67 -12.64 4.81
CA GLY A 128 6.78 -13.60 4.13
C GLY A 128 7.33 -14.04 2.78
N PRO A 129 6.64 -14.95 2.08
CA PRO A 129 6.98 -15.33 0.72
C PRO A 129 6.92 -14.13 -0.21
N ALA A 130 7.62 -14.22 -1.35
CA ALA A 130 7.51 -13.24 -2.42
C ALA A 130 6.04 -13.08 -2.83
N ARG A 131 5.65 -11.85 -3.14
CA ARG A 131 4.29 -11.49 -3.54
C ARG A 131 4.31 -10.96 -4.97
N ASP A 132 3.53 -11.56 -5.84
CA ASP A 132 3.30 -11.06 -7.19
C ASP A 132 1.99 -10.28 -7.22
N TYR A 133 2.08 -8.97 -7.35
CA TYR A 133 0.93 -8.06 -7.35
C TYR A 133 0.38 -7.83 -8.75
N PHE A 134 -0.93 -7.77 -8.82
CA PHE A 134 -1.68 -7.47 -10.04
C PHE A 134 -2.68 -6.35 -9.79
N HIS A 135 -2.76 -5.41 -10.73
CA HIS A 135 -3.87 -4.48 -10.84
C HIS A 135 -4.92 -5.14 -11.72
N VAL A 136 -6.11 -5.30 -11.22
CA VAL A 136 -7.19 -5.92 -11.98
C VAL A 136 -8.42 -5.02 -12.01
N GLU A 137 -9.13 -5.03 -13.13
CA GLU A 137 -10.43 -4.39 -13.29
C GLU A 137 -11.47 -5.47 -13.59
N ASP A 138 -12.60 -5.41 -12.90
CA ASP A 138 -13.70 -6.33 -13.15
C ASP A 138 -14.70 -5.76 -14.17
N LYS A 139 -15.66 -6.59 -14.60
CA LYS A 139 -16.71 -6.22 -15.56
C LYS A 139 -17.56 -5.02 -15.12
N SER A 140 -17.60 -4.70 -13.83
CA SER A 140 -18.33 -3.54 -13.30
C SER A 140 -17.51 -2.27 -13.26
N GLY A 141 -16.24 -2.33 -13.67
CA GLY A 141 -15.29 -1.21 -13.63
C GLY A 141 -14.65 -0.99 -12.26
N LEU A 142 -14.87 -1.89 -11.31
CA LEU A 142 -14.17 -1.84 -10.02
C LEU A 142 -12.73 -2.33 -10.18
N ARG A 143 -11.80 -1.61 -9.57
CA ARG A 143 -10.37 -1.90 -9.65
C ARG A 143 -9.82 -2.34 -8.31
N PHE A 144 -9.02 -3.42 -8.34
CA PHE A 144 -8.51 -4.11 -7.17
C PHE A 144 -7.01 -4.32 -7.28
N TRP A 145 -6.34 -4.34 -6.14
CA TRP A 145 -4.94 -4.71 -6.01
C TRP A 145 -4.87 -6.07 -5.33
N LEU A 146 -4.57 -7.08 -6.13
CA LEU A 146 -4.50 -8.46 -5.70
C LEU A 146 -3.05 -8.90 -5.67
N PHE A 147 -2.73 -9.87 -4.84
CA PHE A 147 -1.44 -10.53 -4.96
C PHE A 147 -1.54 -12.04 -4.75
N ARG A 148 -0.62 -12.73 -5.39
CA ARG A 148 -0.32 -14.13 -5.16
C ARG A 148 0.89 -14.22 -4.22
N ALA A 149 0.75 -14.95 -3.11
CA ALA A 149 1.82 -15.24 -2.17
C ALA A 149 2.45 -16.59 -2.50
N GLY A 150 3.77 -16.60 -2.70
CA GLY A 150 4.51 -17.78 -3.15
C GLY A 150 4.49 -17.96 -4.68
N LEU A 151 5.41 -18.76 -5.17
CA LEU A 151 5.61 -18.99 -6.59
C LEU A 151 5.31 -20.46 -6.93
N TYR A 152 4.72 -20.71 -8.08
CA TYR A 152 4.46 -22.10 -8.54
C TYR A 152 5.74 -22.93 -8.69
N ARG A 153 6.86 -22.30 -9.04
CA ARG A 153 8.16 -23.00 -9.11
C ARG A 153 8.61 -23.57 -7.75
N ASP A 154 8.14 -22.99 -6.66
CA ASP A 154 8.52 -23.42 -5.31
C ASP A 154 7.76 -24.67 -4.86
N LEU A 155 6.68 -25.05 -5.58
CA LEU A 155 5.97 -26.32 -5.37
C LEU A 155 6.87 -27.55 -5.52
N ALA A 156 7.84 -27.50 -6.44
CA ALA A 156 8.83 -28.55 -6.64
C ALA A 156 9.72 -28.75 -5.40
N HIS A 157 9.79 -27.77 -4.51
CA HIS A 157 10.59 -27.80 -3.27
C HIS A 157 9.72 -27.99 -2.02
N GLY A 158 8.46 -28.44 -2.18
CA GLY A 158 7.56 -28.73 -1.06
C GLY A 158 6.82 -27.52 -0.49
N ALA A 159 6.88 -26.36 -1.14
CA ALA A 159 6.04 -25.23 -0.80
C ALA A 159 4.57 -25.53 -1.15
N GLY A 160 3.64 -25.08 -0.34
CA GLY A 160 2.20 -25.23 -0.58
C GLY A 160 1.74 -24.45 -1.83
N THR A 161 0.54 -24.77 -2.31
CA THR A 161 -0.08 -24.05 -3.43
C THR A 161 -0.11 -22.54 -3.15
N PRO A 162 0.31 -21.69 -4.10
CA PRO A 162 0.26 -20.25 -3.92
C PRO A 162 -1.15 -19.76 -3.56
N ALA A 163 -1.23 -18.87 -2.57
CA ALA A 163 -2.48 -18.33 -2.08
C ALA A 163 -2.70 -16.92 -2.62
N TRP A 164 -3.96 -16.58 -2.89
CA TRP A 164 -4.36 -15.28 -3.40
C TRP A 164 -4.98 -14.40 -2.32
N PHE A 165 -4.67 -13.11 -2.39
CA PHE A 165 -5.13 -12.11 -1.43
C PHE A 165 -5.56 -10.83 -2.14
N LEU A 166 -6.58 -10.18 -1.59
CA LEU A 166 -6.92 -8.79 -1.91
C LEU A 166 -6.25 -7.88 -0.89
N HIS A 167 -5.46 -6.92 -1.36
CA HIS A 167 -4.72 -5.99 -0.50
C HIS A 167 -5.24 -4.57 -0.56
N GLY A 168 -5.88 -4.17 -1.65
CA GLY A 168 -6.41 -2.82 -1.78
C GLY A 168 -7.46 -2.66 -2.86
N THR A 169 -8.12 -1.50 -2.84
CA THR A 169 -9.10 -1.10 -3.86
C THR A 169 -8.74 0.28 -4.39
N PHE A 170 -8.89 0.46 -5.70
CA PHE A 170 -8.85 1.77 -6.34
C PHE A 170 -10.26 2.37 -6.34
N ALA A 171 -10.34 3.68 -6.36
CA ALA A 171 -11.63 4.38 -6.50
C ALA A 171 -12.13 4.31 -7.94
#